data_64b86bcfe42cd6693cf9a49af389abfd
#
_entry.id   64b86bcfe42cd6693cf9a49af389abfd
#
_cell.length_a   1.000
_cell.length_b   1.000
_cell.length_c   1.000
_cell.angle_alpha   90.00
_cell.angle_beta   90.00
_cell.angle_gamma   90.00
#
_symmetry.space_group_name_H-M   'P 1'
#
loop_
_entity.id
_entity.type
_entity.pdbx_description
1 polymer ?
#
loop_
_entity_poly.entity_id
_entity_poly.type
_entity_poly.pdbx_seq_one_letter_code
_entity_poly.pdbx_strand_id
1 'polypeptide(L)'
;KGTKQVSTDSGLIKYLMRHWHSTPFEMCEIKYHVKLPIFIARQWIRHRTANVNEYSARYSILDKEFYLPKKEHLAAQSKNNRQGRGEVLEGDQANKVLSLLKDDAERTYDNYETMLNERYDGSVVDEKEPGLARELARMNLTLNTYTQWYWKTDLLNLMNFLRLRADSHAQYEIRAYADAMLETLKNWVPITYDAFLDYRVGGTEVSSKGNLIIQKLIKGEKIDMESSGLSKREWNELMEAFNLKDKLI
;
A
#
# COMPACT_ATOMS: atom_id res chain seq x y z
N LYS A 1 -14.74 -28.70 11.31
CA LYS A 1 -15.55 -28.82 12.53
C LYS A 1 -17.02 -28.73 12.17
N GLY A 2 -17.76 -29.77 12.45
CA GLY A 2 -19.21 -29.69 12.53
C GLY A 2 -19.95 -30.15 11.27
N THR A 3 -20.65 -31.19 11.42
CA THR A 3 -21.65 -31.71 10.47
C THR A 3 -23.01 -31.02 10.62
N LYS A 4 -23.16 -30.14 11.63
CA LYS A 4 -24.40 -29.36 11.86
C LYS A 4 -24.19 -27.90 11.57
N GLN A 5 -25.00 -27.35 10.68
CA GLN A 5 -25.08 -25.90 10.46
C GLN A 5 -25.85 -25.29 11.61
N VAL A 6 -25.14 -24.56 12.48
CA VAL A 6 -25.73 -23.86 13.67
C VAL A 6 -25.91 -22.36 13.41
N SER A 7 -25.31 -21.82 12.34
CA SER A 7 -25.41 -20.40 11.95
C SER A 7 -25.29 -20.28 10.43
N THR A 8 -25.66 -19.12 9.90
CA THR A 8 -25.35 -18.80 8.51
C THR A 8 -23.85 -18.52 8.36
N ASP A 9 -23.29 -18.81 7.19
CA ASP A 9 -21.87 -18.53 6.90
C ASP A 9 -21.54 -17.04 7.13
N SER A 10 -22.44 -16.14 6.71
CA SER A 10 -22.29 -14.70 6.94
C SER A 10 -22.25 -14.36 8.44
N GLY A 11 -23.15 -14.93 9.24
CA GLY A 11 -23.16 -14.73 10.69
C GLY A 11 -21.90 -15.23 11.36
N LEU A 12 -21.39 -16.40 10.95
CA LEU A 12 -20.16 -16.97 11.48
C LEU A 12 -18.94 -16.12 11.09
N ILE A 13 -18.79 -15.74 9.83
CA ILE A 13 -17.67 -14.94 9.35
C ILE A 13 -17.66 -13.58 10.07
N LYS A 14 -18.80 -12.93 10.20
CA LYS A 14 -18.93 -11.67 10.96
C LYS A 14 -18.54 -11.83 12.42
N TYR A 15 -18.95 -12.93 13.05
CA TYR A 15 -18.56 -13.23 14.43
C TYR A 15 -17.05 -13.41 14.54
N LEU A 16 -16.44 -14.23 13.69
CA LEU A 16 -15.01 -14.48 13.68
C LEU A 16 -14.21 -13.18 13.45
N MET A 17 -14.64 -12.36 12.51
CA MET A 17 -14.02 -11.07 12.20
C MET A 17 -14.07 -10.13 13.39
N ARG A 18 -15.25 -9.98 14.01
CA ARG A 18 -15.48 -9.07 15.14
C ARG A 18 -14.67 -9.46 16.38
N HIS A 19 -14.55 -10.76 16.64
CA HIS A 19 -13.85 -11.29 17.81
C HIS A 19 -12.38 -11.64 17.56
N TRP A 20 -11.80 -11.19 16.45
CA TRP A 20 -10.39 -11.35 16.14
C TRP A 20 -9.90 -12.81 16.06
N HIS A 21 -10.76 -13.73 15.65
CA HIS A 21 -10.36 -15.08 15.33
C HIS A 21 -9.59 -15.10 14.00
N SER A 22 -8.27 -15.17 14.05
CA SER A 22 -7.38 -15.04 12.90
C SER A 22 -7.25 -16.31 12.06
N THR A 23 -7.05 -17.46 12.73
CA THR A 23 -6.70 -18.74 12.08
C THR A 23 -7.63 -19.17 10.93
N PRO A 24 -8.96 -19.01 10.98
CA PRO A 24 -9.81 -19.37 9.84
C PRO A 24 -9.50 -18.59 8.56
N PHE A 25 -9.09 -17.32 8.70
CA PHE A 25 -8.71 -16.45 7.56
C PHE A 25 -7.28 -16.74 7.09
N GLU A 26 -6.39 -17.23 7.95
CA GLU A 26 -5.04 -17.65 7.60
C GLU A 26 -5.00 -18.94 6.77
N MET A 27 -6.09 -19.74 6.79
CA MET A 27 -6.17 -20.97 6.01
C MET A 27 -6.52 -20.76 4.53
N CYS A 28 -6.88 -19.56 4.13
CA CYS A 28 -7.14 -19.17 2.74
C CYS A 28 -5.93 -18.42 2.19
N GLU A 29 -5.37 -18.88 1.07
CA GLU A 29 -4.20 -18.25 0.46
C GLU A 29 -4.48 -17.77 -0.96
N ILE A 30 -3.80 -16.68 -1.36
CA ILE A 30 -3.83 -16.15 -2.72
C ILE A 30 -2.41 -15.80 -3.17
N LYS A 31 -2.16 -15.96 -4.46
CA LYS A 31 -0.90 -15.58 -5.09
C LYS A 31 -1.17 -14.62 -6.23
N TYR A 32 -0.53 -13.46 -6.19
CA TYR A 32 -0.53 -12.47 -7.24
C TYR A 32 0.79 -12.48 -8.00
N HIS A 33 0.72 -12.31 -9.31
CA HIS A 33 1.85 -11.87 -10.11
C HIS A 33 1.73 -10.36 -10.29
N VAL A 34 2.72 -9.62 -9.81
CA VAL A 34 2.67 -8.15 -9.75
C VAL A 34 3.89 -7.59 -10.47
N LYS A 35 3.65 -6.68 -11.43
CA LYS A 35 4.66 -5.81 -12.03
C LYS A 35 4.52 -4.44 -11.39
N LEU A 36 5.60 -3.94 -10.77
CA LEU A 36 5.56 -2.70 -10.00
C LEU A 36 6.91 -1.98 -10.04
N PRO A 37 6.96 -0.64 -9.90
CA PRO A 37 8.24 0.06 -9.81
C PRO A 37 8.95 -0.25 -8.49
N ILE A 38 10.28 -0.27 -8.53
CA ILE A 38 11.14 -0.64 -7.39
C ILE A 38 10.82 0.20 -6.14
N PHE A 39 10.54 1.51 -6.26
CA PHE A 39 10.22 2.33 -5.09
C PHE A 39 8.91 1.91 -4.41
N ILE A 40 7.94 1.36 -5.15
CA ILE A 40 6.72 0.78 -4.58
C ILE A 40 7.00 -0.60 -3.99
N ALA A 41 7.83 -1.42 -4.65
CA ALA A 41 8.27 -2.70 -4.10
C ALA A 41 8.93 -2.52 -2.72
N ARG A 42 9.76 -1.50 -2.55
CA ARG A 42 10.41 -1.14 -1.27
C ARG A 42 9.41 -0.79 -0.16
N GLN A 43 8.28 -0.17 -0.50
CA GLN A 43 7.21 0.12 0.44
C GLN A 43 6.38 -1.14 0.74
N TRP A 44 6.06 -1.93 -0.29
CA TRP A 44 5.23 -3.13 -0.18
C TRP A 44 5.90 -4.23 0.64
N ILE A 45 7.20 -4.46 0.46
CA ILE A 45 7.95 -5.52 1.17
C ILE A 45 7.94 -5.35 2.70
N ARG A 46 7.51 -4.21 3.22
CA ARG A 46 7.32 -3.98 4.65
C ARG A 46 6.16 -4.80 5.23
N HIS A 47 5.25 -5.28 4.40
CA HIS A 47 4.26 -6.30 4.76
C HIS A 47 4.92 -7.69 4.70
N ARG A 48 5.49 -8.10 5.84
CA ARG A 48 6.41 -9.24 5.91
C ARG A 48 5.74 -10.61 5.98
N THR A 49 4.45 -10.67 6.29
CA THR A 49 3.70 -11.94 6.37
C THR A 49 3.21 -12.34 5.00
N ALA A 50 4.16 -12.68 4.14
CA ALA A 50 3.95 -13.12 2.77
C ALA A 50 5.19 -13.83 2.25
N ASN A 51 5.04 -14.63 1.19
CA ASN A 51 6.14 -15.17 0.43
C ASN A 51 6.33 -14.33 -0.83
N VAL A 52 7.57 -13.93 -1.10
CA VAL A 52 7.94 -13.14 -2.27
C VAL A 52 8.97 -13.89 -3.10
N ASN A 53 8.70 -13.99 -4.41
CA ASN A 53 9.67 -14.46 -5.38
C ASN A 53 9.81 -13.41 -6.47
N GLU A 54 10.85 -12.60 -6.36
CA GLU A 54 11.11 -11.45 -7.24
C GLU A 54 12.02 -11.84 -8.41
N TYR A 55 11.72 -11.28 -9.58
CA TYR A 55 12.57 -11.34 -10.76
C TYR A 55 13.96 -10.75 -10.43
N SER A 56 15.00 -11.52 -10.71
CA SER A 56 16.34 -11.14 -10.26
C SER A 56 17.16 -10.47 -11.36
N ALA A 57 17.46 -9.20 -11.18
CA ALA A 57 18.42 -8.45 -12.01
C ALA A 57 19.88 -8.94 -11.88
N ARG A 58 20.14 -10.00 -11.10
CA ARG A 58 21.44 -10.70 -11.06
C ARG A 58 21.56 -11.75 -12.16
N TYR A 59 20.42 -12.27 -12.61
CA TYR A 59 20.38 -13.37 -13.61
C TYR A 59 19.87 -12.91 -14.97
N SER A 60 19.12 -11.84 -15.00
CA SER A 60 18.49 -11.34 -16.22
C SER A 60 18.60 -9.82 -16.29
N ILE A 61 18.57 -9.29 -17.51
CA ILE A 61 18.48 -7.86 -17.77
C ILE A 61 17.03 -7.42 -17.51
N LEU A 62 16.84 -6.34 -16.76
CA LEU A 62 15.51 -5.78 -16.53
C LEU A 62 14.96 -5.12 -17.79
N ASP A 63 13.66 -5.16 -17.97
CA ASP A 63 12.97 -4.49 -19.06
C ASP A 63 13.25 -2.97 -19.03
N LYS A 64 13.38 -2.35 -20.21
CA LYS A 64 13.49 -0.89 -20.36
C LYS A 64 12.14 -0.23 -20.16
N GLU A 65 11.58 -0.38 -18.97
CA GLU A 65 10.28 0.18 -18.60
C GLU A 65 10.36 0.93 -17.29
N PHE A 66 9.77 2.15 -17.29
CA PHE A 66 9.83 3.08 -16.17
C PHE A 66 8.45 3.60 -15.82
N TYR A 67 8.18 3.74 -14.53
CA TYR A 67 7.02 4.45 -14.06
C TYR A 67 7.23 5.95 -14.19
N LEU A 68 6.33 6.61 -14.93
CA LEU A 68 6.22 8.06 -14.97
C LEU A 68 4.85 8.43 -14.43
N PRO A 69 4.77 9.29 -13.39
CA PRO A 69 3.48 9.71 -12.86
C PRO A 69 2.70 10.52 -13.88
N LYS A 70 1.38 10.36 -13.90
CA LYS A 70 0.52 11.25 -14.67
C LYS A 70 0.58 12.67 -14.05
N LYS A 71 0.33 13.71 -14.85
CA LYS A 71 0.37 15.11 -14.39
C LYS A 71 -0.51 15.35 -13.15
N GLU A 72 -1.68 14.75 -13.09
CA GLU A 72 -2.60 14.81 -11.97
C GLU A 72 -2.05 14.25 -10.64
N HIS A 73 -1.00 13.44 -10.71
CA HIS A 73 -0.33 12.84 -9.55
C HIS A 73 1.01 13.49 -9.20
N LEU A 74 1.46 14.45 -10.02
CA LEU A 74 2.63 15.27 -9.71
C LEU A 74 2.23 16.39 -8.75
N ALA A 75 2.55 16.23 -7.48
CA ALA A 75 2.18 17.18 -6.46
C ALA A 75 3.40 17.62 -5.63
N ALA A 76 3.34 18.84 -5.14
CA ALA A 76 4.30 19.36 -4.19
C ALA A 76 4.23 18.59 -2.86
N GLN A 77 5.23 18.77 -2.00
CA GLN A 77 5.20 18.25 -0.64
C GLN A 77 4.08 18.90 0.18
N SER A 78 3.26 18.11 0.85
CA SER A 78 2.26 18.65 1.77
C SER A 78 2.90 19.44 2.90
N LYS A 79 2.33 20.60 3.23
CA LYS A 79 2.79 21.44 4.34
C LYS A 79 2.42 20.88 5.71
N ASN A 80 1.38 20.07 5.78
CA ASN A 80 0.82 19.56 7.04
C ASN A 80 1.17 18.10 7.32
N ASN A 81 1.52 17.34 6.29
CA ASN A 81 1.86 15.92 6.40
C ASN A 81 3.14 15.62 5.62
N ARG A 82 4.22 15.29 6.33
CA ARG A 82 5.53 14.99 5.73
C ARG A 82 5.52 13.80 4.75
N GLN A 83 4.51 12.95 4.79
CA GLN A 83 4.34 11.80 3.88
C GLN A 83 3.29 12.06 2.79
N GLY A 84 2.55 13.17 2.90
CA GLY A 84 1.44 13.49 2.01
C GLY A 84 1.84 14.36 0.84
N ARG A 85 1.00 14.34 -0.19
CA ARG A 85 1.05 15.23 -1.35
C ARG A 85 0.25 16.50 -1.05
N GLY A 86 0.74 17.64 -1.55
CA GLY A 86 0.07 18.94 -1.53
C GLY A 86 -0.58 19.26 -2.86
N GLU A 87 -0.45 20.50 -3.30
CA GLU A 87 -1.01 20.98 -4.55
C GLU A 87 -0.33 20.32 -5.76
N VAL A 88 -1.12 20.06 -6.80
CA VAL A 88 -0.61 19.49 -8.06
C VAL A 88 0.29 20.53 -8.76
N LEU A 89 1.41 20.09 -9.29
CA LEU A 89 2.29 20.91 -10.10
C LEU A 89 1.69 21.12 -11.48
N GLU A 90 1.71 22.35 -11.98
CA GLU A 90 1.11 22.71 -13.25
C GLU A 90 2.13 23.28 -14.23
N GLY A 91 1.74 23.39 -15.50
CA GLY A 91 2.46 24.08 -16.56
C GLY A 91 3.88 23.58 -16.77
N ASP A 92 4.82 24.51 -16.91
CA ASP A 92 6.23 24.24 -17.24
C ASP A 92 6.96 23.49 -16.11
N GLN A 93 6.57 23.69 -14.86
CA GLN A 93 7.17 22.99 -13.74
C GLN A 93 6.86 21.49 -13.79
N ALA A 94 5.61 21.12 -14.06
CA ALA A 94 5.23 19.72 -14.20
C ALA A 94 5.93 19.06 -15.40
N ASN A 95 6.00 19.76 -16.56
CA ASN A 95 6.68 19.27 -17.73
C ASN A 95 8.19 19.06 -17.47
N LYS A 96 8.84 19.99 -16.81
CA LYS A 96 10.26 19.89 -16.43
C LYS A 96 10.52 18.68 -15.54
N VAL A 97 9.68 18.44 -14.53
CA VAL A 97 9.84 17.28 -13.62
C VAL A 97 9.66 15.97 -14.38
N LEU A 98 8.65 15.87 -15.26
CA LEU A 98 8.44 14.67 -16.08
C LEU A 98 9.60 14.41 -17.03
N SER A 99 10.14 15.46 -17.69
CA SER A 99 11.32 15.33 -18.54
C SER A 99 12.51 14.80 -17.76
N LEU A 100 12.83 15.39 -16.58
CA LEU A 100 13.93 14.92 -15.75
C LEU A 100 13.78 13.44 -15.35
N LEU A 101 12.58 13.03 -14.93
CA LEU A 101 12.33 11.63 -14.55
C LEU A 101 12.50 10.68 -15.74
N LYS A 102 12.05 11.08 -16.92
CA LYS A 102 12.17 10.29 -18.14
C LYS A 102 13.62 10.22 -18.62
N ASP A 103 14.25 11.38 -18.81
CA ASP A 103 15.59 11.49 -19.38
C ASP A 103 16.64 10.80 -18.49
N ASP A 104 16.51 10.91 -17.16
CA ASP A 104 17.38 10.21 -16.22
C ASP A 104 17.14 8.69 -16.26
N ALA A 105 15.89 8.23 -16.34
CA ALA A 105 15.61 6.81 -16.41
C ALA A 105 16.16 6.18 -17.70
N GLU A 106 15.95 6.82 -18.85
CA GLU A 106 16.47 6.37 -20.15
C GLU A 106 18.00 6.38 -20.16
N ARG A 107 18.61 7.48 -19.76
CA ARG A 107 20.08 7.63 -19.72
C ARG A 107 20.75 6.60 -18.80
N THR A 108 20.20 6.40 -17.62
CA THR A 108 20.80 5.43 -16.68
C THR A 108 20.60 4.00 -17.15
N TYR A 109 19.52 3.69 -17.86
CA TYR A 109 19.32 2.39 -18.46
C TYR A 109 20.29 2.14 -19.63
N ASP A 110 20.52 3.12 -20.50
CA ASP A 110 21.51 3.00 -21.59
C ASP A 110 22.92 2.79 -21.03
N ASN A 111 23.27 3.48 -19.94
CA ASN A 111 24.51 3.24 -19.22
C ASN A 111 24.57 1.84 -18.59
N TYR A 112 23.44 1.32 -18.11
CA TYR A 112 23.33 -0.04 -17.56
C TYR A 112 23.64 -1.09 -18.63
N GLU A 113 23.05 -0.99 -19.83
CA GLU A 113 23.36 -1.87 -20.97
C GLU A 113 24.85 -1.74 -21.39
N THR A 114 25.37 -0.52 -21.42
CA THR A 114 26.79 -0.27 -21.73
C THR A 114 27.72 -0.92 -20.70
N MET A 115 27.42 -0.79 -19.39
CA MET A 115 28.21 -1.44 -18.35
C MET A 115 28.13 -2.96 -18.40
N LEU A 116 26.98 -3.51 -18.76
CA LEU A 116 26.80 -4.95 -18.96
C LEU A 116 27.54 -5.45 -20.20
N ASN A 117 27.82 -4.58 -21.14
CA ASN A 117 28.23 -4.91 -22.50
C ASN A 117 27.21 -5.82 -23.22
N GLU A 118 25.95 -5.77 -22.82
CA GLU A 118 24.86 -6.60 -23.34
C GLU A 118 23.56 -5.79 -23.34
N ARG A 119 22.82 -5.80 -24.44
CA ARG A 119 21.52 -5.17 -24.56
C ARG A 119 20.41 -6.13 -24.16
N TYR A 120 19.22 -5.59 -23.93
CA TYR A 120 18.03 -6.37 -23.58
C TYR A 120 17.72 -7.48 -24.60
N ASP A 121 17.99 -7.26 -25.89
CA ASP A 121 17.81 -8.24 -26.95
C ASP A 121 18.89 -9.32 -27.04
N GLY A 122 19.88 -9.27 -26.13
CA GLY A 122 21.00 -10.20 -26.07
C GLY A 122 22.18 -9.84 -26.99
N SER A 123 22.12 -8.71 -27.71
CA SER A 123 23.24 -8.26 -28.54
C SER A 123 24.36 -7.66 -27.70
N VAL A 124 25.60 -7.94 -28.08
CA VAL A 124 26.82 -7.39 -27.46
C VAL A 124 27.01 -5.94 -27.91
N VAL A 125 27.40 -5.05 -26.99
CA VAL A 125 27.67 -3.63 -27.29
C VAL A 125 29.02 -3.43 -27.94
N ASP A 126 30.08 -4.01 -27.35
CA ASP A 126 31.45 -4.01 -27.89
C ASP A 126 32.10 -5.36 -27.66
N GLU A 127 32.49 -6.04 -28.73
CA GLU A 127 33.12 -7.37 -28.69
C GLU A 127 34.51 -7.39 -28.04
N LYS A 128 35.14 -6.22 -27.87
CA LYS A 128 36.51 -6.09 -27.31
C LYS A 128 36.51 -5.86 -25.80
N GLU A 129 35.38 -5.47 -25.23
CA GLU A 129 35.30 -5.11 -23.83
C GLU A 129 34.55 -6.18 -23.00
N PRO A 130 35.06 -6.53 -21.82
CA PRO A 130 34.29 -7.35 -20.89
C PRO A 130 33.19 -6.54 -20.24
N GLY A 131 32.02 -7.16 -20.05
CA GLY A 131 30.93 -6.52 -19.32
C GLY A 131 31.14 -6.54 -17.79
N LEU A 132 30.54 -5.55 -17.09
CA LEU A 132 30.48 -5.54 -15.64
C LEU A 132 29.48 -6.61 -15.17
N ALA A 133 29.75 -7.23 -14.02
CA ALA A 133 28.84 -8.21 -13.43
C ALA A 133 27.43 -7.60 -13.22
N ARG A 134 26.37 -8.35 -13.58
CA ARG A 134 24.97 -7.91 -13.48
C ARG A 134 24.61 -7.42 -12.07
N GLU A 135 25.15 -8.06 -11.03
CA GLU A 135 24.91 -7.66 -9.64
C GLU A 135 25.41 -6.26 -9.29
N LEU A 136 26.38 -5.74 -10.04
CA LEU A 136 26.94 -4.39 -9.89
C LEU A 136 26.28 -3.40 -10.85
N ALA A 137 26.16 -3.75 -12.13
CA ALA A 137 25.63 -2.85 -13.15
C ALA A 137 24.20 -2.32 -12.81
N ARG A 138 23.37 -3.17 -12.21
CA ARG A 138 22.01 -2.79 -11.78
C ARG A 138 21.94 -1.66 -10.74
N MET A 139 23.05 -1.30 -10.09
CA MET A 139 23.09 -0.18 -9.14
C MET A 139 22.75 1.15 -9.79
N ASN A 140 22.97 1.27 -11.09
CA ASN A 140 22.73 2.50 -11.85
C ASN A 140 21.27 2.71 -12.24
N LEU A 141 20.41 1.71 -12.07
CA LEU A 141 19.00 1.81 -12.42
C LEU A 141 18.24 2.75 -11.46
N THR A 142 17.34 3.55 -12.02
CA THR A 142 16.50 4.44 -11.23
C THR A 142 15.42 3.67 -10.48
N LEU A 143 14.94 4.19 -9.37
CA LEU A 143 13.92 3.55 -8.53
C LEU A 143 12.55 3.42 -9.20
N ASN A 144 12.29 4.17 -10.27
CA ASN A 144 11.07 4.06 -11.07
C ASN A 144 11.13 2.95 -12.13
N THR A 145 12.27 2.24 -12.28
CA THR A 145 12.36 1.02 -13.09
C THR A 145 11.39 -0.03 -12.55
N TYR A 146 10.69 -0.72 -13.47
CA TYR A 146 9.79 -1.79 -13.06
C TYR A 146 10.56 -3.06 -12.69
N THR A 147 10.10 -3.71 -11.63
CA THR A 147 10.39 -5.10 -11.27
C THR A 147 9.11 -5.90 -11.29
N GLN A 148 9.19 -7.21 -11.12
CA GLN A 148 8.02 -8.07 -10.98
C GLN A 148 8.30 -9.20 -10.01
N TRP A 149 7.25 -9.64 -9.33
CA TRP A 149 7.30 -10.71 -8.36
C TRP A 149 6.03 -11.53 -8.30
N TYR A 150 6.16 -12.75 -7.81
CA TYR A 150 5.05 -13.46 -7.22
C TYR A 150 4.96 -13.08 -5.74
N TRP A 151 3.80 -12.64 -5.31
CA TRP A 151 3.50 -12.31 -3.92
C TRP A 151 2.36 -13.21 -3.45
N LYS A 152 2.66 -14.13 -2.50
CA LYS A 152 1.69 -15.06 -1.92
C LYS A 152 1.44 -14.68 -0.46
N THR A 153 0.19 -14.55 -0.08
CA THR A 153 -0.22 -14.24 1.28
C THR A 153 -1.52 -14.95 1.64
N ASP A 154 -1.80 -15.11 2.93
CA ASP A 154 -3.09 -15.56 3.40
C ASP A 154 -4.12 -14.41 3.43
N LEU A 155 -5.40 -14.78 3.57
CA LEU A 155 -6.51 -13.84 3.53
C LEU A 155 -6.48 -12.81 4.67
N LEU A 156 -6.05 -13.20 5.89
CA LEU A 156 -5.91 -12.27 7.01
C LEU A 156 -4.89 -11.17 6.69
N ASN A 157 -3.72 -11.58 6.21
CA ASN A 157 -2.64 -10.63 5.91
C ASN A 157 -2.91 -9.83 4.64
N LEU A 158 -3.64 -10.37 3.66
CA LEU A 158 -4.18 -9.60 2.56
C LEU A 158 -5.11 -8.47 3.06
N MET A 159 -6.07 -8.79 3.93
CA MET A 159 -6.96 -7.77 4.52
C MET A 159 -6.18 -6.71 5.32
N ASN A 160 -5.15 -7.10 6.06
CA ASN A 160 -4.27 -6.15 6.77
C ASN A 160 -3.51 -5.22 5.80
N PHE A 161 -3.02 -5.76 4.68
CA PHE A 161 -2.41 -4.97 3.62
C PHE A 161 -3.42 -3.97 3.02
N LEU A 162 -4.60 -4.45 2.65
CA LEU A 162 -5.65 -3.65 2.02
C LEU A 162 -6.16 -2.52 2.93
N ARG A 163 -6.36 -2.80 4.22
CA ARG A 163 -6.75 -1.77 5.20
C ARG A 163 -5.79 -0.59 5.23
N LEU A 164 -4.48 -0.86 5.07
CA LEU A 164 -3.45 0.18 5.13
C LEU A 164 -3.16 0.82 3.77
N ARG A 165 -3.33 0.08 2.67
CA ARG A 165 -2.87 0.53 1.35
C ARG A 165 -3.98 0.97 0.41
N ALA A 166 -5.23 0.59 0.68
CA ALA A 166 -6.40 1.15 0.04
C ALA A 166 -6.96 2.40 0.76
N ASP A 167 -6.39 2.78 1.91
CA ASP A 167 -6.72 4.01 2.61
C ASP A 167 -6.41 5.25 1.77
N SER A 168 -7.27 6.27 1.86
CA SER A 168 -7.12 7.52 1.09
C SER A 168 -5.81 8.27 1.36
N HIS A 169 -5.22 8.09 2.54
CA HIS A 169 -3.92 8.68 2.92
C HIS A 169 -2.72 7.86 2.42
N ALA A 170 -2.94 6.66 1.87
CA ALA A 170 -1.87 5.88 1.28
C ALA A 170 -1.35 6.54 0.00
N GLN A 171 -0.07 6.33 -0.30
CA GLN A 171 0.53 6.82 -1.54
C GLN A 171 -0.25 6.28 -2.75
N TYR A 172 -0.55 7.14 -3.73
CA TYR A 172 -1.39 6.79 -4.88
C TYR A 172 -0.92 5.52 -5.59
N GLU A 173 0.37 5.39 -5.84
CA GLU A 173 0.90 4.28 -6.63
C GLU A 173 0.69 2.91 -5.97
N ILE A 174 0.84 2.79 -4.65
CA ILE A 174 0.55 1.52 -3.97
C ILE A 174 -0.96 1.33 -3.79
N ARG A 175 -1.72 2.43 -3.63
CA ARG A 175 -3.18 2.39 -3.54
C ARG A 175 -3.81 1.83 -4.81
N ALA A 176 -3.32 2.20 -5.99
CA ALA A 176 -3.83 1.67 -7.26
C ALA A 176 -3.76 0.13 -7.32
N TYR A 177 -2.69 -0.48 -6.78
CA TYR A 177 -2.61 -1.95 -6.64
C TYR A 177 -3.60 -2.47 -5.61
N ALA A 178 -3.69 -1.81 -4.46
CA ALA A 178 -4.62 -2.23 -3.40
C ALA A 178 -6.08 -2.15 -3.85
N ASP A 179 -6.47 -1.14 -4.61
CA ASP A 179 -7.82 -1.00 -5.18
C ASP A 179 -8.14 -2.15 -6.15
N ALA A 180 -7.22 -2.53 -7.03
CA ALA A 180 -7.37 -3.68 -7.90
C ALA A 180 -7.47 -5.02 -7.12
N MET A 181 -6.74 -5.13 -6.01
CA MET A 181 -6.82 -6.31 -5.14
C MET A 181 -8.12 -6.35 -4.33
N LEU A 182 -8.71 -5.21 -3.96
CA LEU A 182 -10.03 -5.15 -3.33
C LEU A 182 -11.11 -5.75 -4.23
N GLU A 183 -11.09 -5.46 -5.52
CA GLU A 183 -11.99 -6.09 -6.49
C GLU A 183 -11.77 -7.60 -6.58
N THR A 184 -10.51 -8.05 -6.53
CA THR A 184 -10.20 -9.49 -6.47
C THR A 184 -10.77 -10.12 -5.19
N LEU A 185 -10.57 -9.49 -4.03
CA LEU A 185 -11.09 -9.95 -2.74
C LEU A 185 -12.62 -10.07 -2.76
N LYS A 186 -13.29 -9.05 -3.29
CA LYS A 186 -14.75 -9.02 -3.46
C LYS A 186 -15.27 -10.19 -4.27
N ASN A 187 -14.61 -10.49 -5.38
CA ASN A 187 -15.02 -11.58 -6.28
C ASN A 187 -14.65 -12.96 -5.72
N TRP A 188 -13.56 -13.09 -4.98
CA TRP A 188 -13.08 -14.35 -4.44
C TRP A 188 -13.85 -14.79 -3.19
N VAL A 189 -14.02 -13.87 -2.23
CA VAL A 189 -14.63 -14.16 -0.92
C VAL A 189 -15.63 -13.08 -0.51
N PRO A 190 -16.77 -12.93 -1.24
CA PRO A 190 -17.68 -11.78 -1.09
C PRO A 190 -18.22 -11.61 0.33
N ILE A 191 -18.56 -12.68 1.03
CA ILE A 191 -19.08 -12.61 2.41
C ILE A 191 -18.00 -12.08 3.37
N THR A 192 -16.74 -12.51 3.18
CA THR A 192 -15.62 -12.03 3.98
C THR A 192 -15.28 -10.59 3.63
N TYR A 193 -15.39 -10.22 2.36
CA TYR A 193 -15.22 -8.84 1.90
C TYR A 193 -16.21 -7.89 2.60
N ASP A 194 -17.49 -8.23 2.65
CA ASP A 194 -18.50 -7.44 3.35
C ASP A 194 -18.18 -7.29 4.85
N ALA A 195 -17.78 -8.40 5.49
CA ALA A 195 -17.38 -8.36 6.89
C ALA A 195 -16.09 -7.53 7.11
N PHE A 196 -15.14 -7.59 6.18
CA PHE A 196 -13.92 -6.78 6.21
C PHE A 196 -14.23 -5.28 6.10
N LEU A 197 -15.10 -4.90 5.18
CA LEU A 197 -15.53 -3.50 5.06
C LEU A 197 -16.23 -3.01 6.33
N ASP A 198 -17.13 -3.81 6.89
CA ASP A 198 -17.91 -3.46 8.09
C ASP A 198 -17.03 -3.31 9.34
N TYR A 199 -16.17 -4.30 9.63
CA TYR A 199 -15.44 -4.36 10.91
C TYR A 199 -13.99 -3.87 10.87
N ARG A 200 -13.37 -3.75 9.70
CA ARG A 200 -11.94 -3.39 9.59
C ARG A 200 -11.69 -2.07 8.87
N VAL A 201 -12.50 -1.73 7.90
CA VAL A 201 -12.38 -0.48 7.15
C VAL A 201 -13.27 0.60 7.74
N GLY A 202 -14.59 0.31 7.91
CA GLY A 202 -15.56 1.24 8.46
C GLY A 202 -15.64 1.26 9.99
N GLY A 203 -14.97 0.31 10.66
CA GLY A 203 -14.94 0.26 12.13
C GLY A 203 -13.98 1.29 12.73
N THR A 204 -14.33 1.80 13.91
CA THR A 204 -13.47 2.72 14.67
C THR A 204 -12.86 2.00 15.85
N GLU A 205 -11.53 2.04 15.97
CA GLU A 205 -10.81 1.55 17.14
C GLU A 205 -10.77 2.66 18.21
N VAL A 206 -11.28 2.36 19.39
CA VAL A 206 -11.38 3.31 20.50
C VAL A 206 -10.60 2.77 21.70
N SER A 207 -9.74 3.59 22.30
CA SER A 207 -9.04 3.23 23.51
C SER A 207 -10.00 3.09 24.71
N SER A 208 -9.55 2.42 25.78
CA SER A 208 -10.32 2.31 27.03
C SER A 208 -10.74 3.69 27.58
N LYS A 209 -9.84 4.68 27.53
CA LYS A 209 -10.14 6.06 27.92
C LYS A 209 -11.15 6.71 26.98
N GLY A 210 -10.99 6.52 25.66
CA GLY A 210 -11.95 6.99 24.67
C GLY A 210 -13.36 6.42 24.90
N ASN A 211 -13.47 5.13 25.21
CA ASN A 211 -14.75 4.50 25.55
C ASN A 211 -15.41 5.15 26.77
N LEU A 212 -14.65 5.44 27.83
CA LEU A 212 -15.20 6.13 29.01
C LEU A 212 -15.69 7.53 28.67
N ILE A 213 -14.98 8.26 27.81
CA ILE A 213 -15.39 9.59 27.34
C ILE A 213 -16.70 9.50 26.57
N ILE A 214 -16.81 8.57 25.62
CA ILE A 214 -18.05 8.36 24.86
C ILE A 214 -19.21 8.02 25.78
N GLN A 215 -19.01 7.15 26.77
CA GLN A 215 -20.06 6.82 27.76
C GLN A 215 -20.51 8.03 28.56
N LYS A 216 -19.61 8.91 28.98
CA LYS A 216 -19.94 10.15 29.70
C LYS A 216 -20.68 11.13 28.79
N LEU A 217 -20.25 11.33 27.57
CA LEU A 217 -20.91 12.17 26.58
C LEU A 217 -22.36 11.70 26.28
N ILE A 218 -22.57 10.37 26.17
CA ILE A 218 -23.91 9.79 26.01
C ILE A 218 -24.81 10.10 27.22
N LYS A 219 -24.24 10.16 28.43
CA LYS A 219 -24.98 10.55 29.65
C LYS A 219 -25.21 12.06 29.79
N GLY A 220 -24.73 12.86 28.85
CA GLY A 220 -24.85 14.32 28.87
C GLY A 220 -23.85 15.04 29.76
N GLU A 221 -22.77 14.34 30.18
CA GLU A 221 -21.70 14.96 30.93
C GLU A 221 -20.86 15.84 29.99
N LYS A 222 -20.47 17.03 30.45
CA LYS A 222 -19.55 17.91 29.71
C LYS A 222 -18.11 17.49 29.99
N ILE A 223 -17.39 17.21 28.94
CA ILE A 223 -15.96 16.85 29.00
C ILE A 223 -15.23 17.62 27.91
N ASP A 224 -14.14 18.24 28.28
CA ASP A 224 -13.21 18.89 27.36
C ASP A 224 -11.92 18.07 27.16
N MET A 225 -11.07 18.55 26.28
CA MET A 225 -9.81 17.88 25.97
C MET A 225 -8.90 17.77 27.22
N GLU A 226 -8.84 18.81 28.06
CA GLU A 226 -7.95 18.86 29.23
C GLU A 226 -8.35 17.82 30.29
N SER A 227 -9.65 17.71 30.57
CA SER A 227 -10.21 16.75 31.53
C SER A 227 -10.30 15.32 30.98
N SER A 228 -10.16 15.12 29.68
CA SER A 228 -10.28 13.81 29.03
C SER A 228 -9.12 12.85 29.36
N GLY A 229 -7.94 13.39 29.60
CA GLY A 229 -6.69 12.62 29.76
C GLY A 229 -6.19 11.97 28.48
N LEU A 230 -6.72 12.37 27.32
CA LEU A 230 -6.23 11.99 25.98
C LEU A 230 -5.20 13.00 25.47
N SER A 231 -4.34 12.55 24.54
CA SER A 231 -3.53 13.47 23.76
C SER A 231 -4.43 14.32 22.85
N LYS A 232 -3.99 15.52 22.48
CA LYS A 232 -4.71 16.38 21.52
C LYS A 232 -5.05 15.66 20.21
N ARG A 233 -4.13 14.82 19.73
CA ARG A 233 -4.34 14.05 18.49
C ARG A 233 -5.44 13.02 18.70
N GLU A 234 -5.35 12.19 19.73
CA GLU A 234 -6.36 11.15 20.03
C GLU A 234 -7.74 11.75 20.29
N TRP A 235 -7.80 12.88 21.02
CA TRP A 235 -9.04 13.63 21.21
C TRP A 235 -9.67 14.04 19.88
N ASN A 236 -8.88 14.65 18.99
CA ASN A 236 -9.41 15.09 17.69
C ASN A 236 -9.88 13.92 16.83
N GLU A 237 -9.11 12.82 16.78
CA GLU A 237 -9.49 11.59 16.07
C GLU A 237 -10.80 11.00 16.63
N LEU A 238 -10.95 10.96 17.94
CA LEU A 238 -12.17 10.49 18.60
C LEU A 238 -13.39 11.37 18.27
N MET A 239 -13.23 12.69 18.37
CA MET A 239 -14.32 13.64 18.06
C MET A 239 -14.72 13.60 16.59
N GLU A 240 -13.78 13.37 15.70
CA GLU A 240 -14.03 13.22 14.28
C GLU A 240 -14.76 11.91 13.98
N ALA A 241 -14.28 10.79 14.52
CA ALA A 241 -14.84 9.46 14.30
C ALA A 241 -16.32 9.37 14.71
N PHE A 242 -16.73 10.11 15.75
CA PHE A 242 -18.12 10.15 16.25
C PHE A 242 -18.89 11.42 15.86
N ASN A 243 -18.30 12.26 15.00
CA ASN A 243 -18.91 13.51 14.53
C ASN A 243 -19.39 14.43 15.68
N LEU A 244 -18.52 14.60 16.68
CA LEU A 244 -18.83 15.34 17.91
C LEU A 244 -18.20 16.74 17.96
N LYS A 245 -17.46 17.17 16.94
CA LYS A 245 -16.74 18.46 16.91
C LYS A 245 -17.68 19.66 17.16
N ASP A 246 -18.92 19.60 16.72
CA ASP A 246 -19.89 20.70 16.83
C ASP A 246 -20.79 20.60 18.07
N LYS A 247 -20.66 19.57 18.90
CA LYS A 247 -21.50 19.33 20.08
C LYS A 247 -20.86 19.69 21.41
N LEU A 248 -19.64 20.17 21.40
CA LEU A 248 -18.83 20.46 22.60
C LEU A 248 -18.67 21.97 22.87
N ILE A 249 -19.69 22.78 22.50
CA ILE A 249 -19.78 24.20 22.86
C ILE A 249 -20.68 24.38 24.08
#